data_ac531097ab2dce9a052b73f0812f426c
#
_entry.id   ac531097ab2dce9a052b73f0812f426c
#
_cell.length_a   1.000
_cell.length_b   1.000
_cell.length_c   1.000
_cell.angle_alpha   90.00
_cell.angle_beta   90.00
_cell.angle_gamma   90.00
#
_symmetry.space_group_name_H-M   'P 1'
#
loop_
_entity.id
_entity.type
_entity.pdbx_description
1 polymer ?
#
loop_
_entity_poly.entity_id
_entity_poly.type
_entity_poly.pdbx_seq_one_letter_code
_entity_poly.pdbx_strand_id
1 'polypeptide(L)'
;MKSATKHIVISTILCALTLVVFLAFYNRLPASIPVHFDSAGVANTFWPRNVVVFGVPVACVLLNLISGFTVSQKENAKPYMYYIMAVVAFVATGIMIYLGMK
;
A
#
# COMPACT_ATOMS: atom_id res chain seq x y z
N MET A 1 4.18 -3.81 -26.08
CA MET A 1 3.82 -4.26 -24.75
C MET A 1 2.30 -4.40 -24.65
N LYS A 2 1.82 -5.52 -24.14
CA LYS A 2 0.38 -5.73 -23.99
C LYS A 2 -0.19 -4.73 -23.00
N SER A 3 -1.45 -4.35 -23.22
CA SER A 3 -2.13 -3.39 -22.35
C SER A 3 -2.12 -3.82 -20.88
N ALA A 4 -2.36 -5.10 -20.60
CA ALA A 4 -2.31 -5.62 -19.23
C ALA A 4 -0.93 -5.41 -18.60
N THR A 5 0.14 -5.73 -19.31
CA THR A 5 1.50 -5.54 -18.81
C THR A 5 1.79 -4.07 -18.51
N LYS A 6 1.36 -3.18 -19.40
CA LYS A 6 1.53 -1.74 -19.19
C LYS A 6 0.87 -1.29 -17.89
N HIS A 7 -0.38 -1.69 -17.68
CA HIS A 7 -1.11 -1.31 -16.47
C HIS A 7 -0.51 -1.92 -15.21
N ILE A 8 -0.05 -3.16 -15.27
CA ILE A 8 0.60 -3.82 -14.14
C ILE A 8 1.89 -3.08 -13.77
N VAL A 9 2.70 -2.72 -14.75
CA VAL A 9 3.96 -1.99 -14.52
C VAL A 9 3.67 -0.64 -13.87
N ILE A 10 2.74 0.12 -14.43
CA ILE A 10 2.42 1.46 -13.89
C ILE A 10 1.87 1.35 -12.47
N SER A 11 0.94 0.43 -12.22
CA SER A 11 0.36 0.28 -10.89
C SER A 11 1.38 -0.21 -9.87
N THR A 12 2.32 -1.06 -10.28
CA THR A 12 3.41 -1.51 -9.41
C THR A 12 4.32 -0.35 -9.03
N ILE A 13 4.64 0.52 -9.98
CA ILE A 13 5.44 1.72 -9.70
C ILE A 13 4.70 2.61 -8.71
N LEU A 14 3.40 2.80 -8.88
CA LEU A 14 2.59 3.59 -7.95
C LEU A 14 2.60 2.99 -6.54
N CYS A 15 2.49 1.67 -6.44
CA CYS A 15 2.60 1.00 -5.13
C CYS A 15 3.98 1.22 -4.51
N ALA A 16 5.03 1.16 -5.31
CA ALA A 16 6.39 1.39 -4.82
C ALA A 16 6.61 2.83 -4.35
N LEU A 17 5.87 3.78 -4.91
CA LEU A 17 5.96 5.17 -4.47
C LEU A 17 5.49 5.37 -3.03
N THR A 18 4.69 4.46 -2.49
CA THR A 18 4.31 4.53 -1.07
C THR A 18 5.54 4.44 -0.17
N LEU A 19 6.56 3.68 -0.57
CA LEU A 19 7.83 3.64 0.17
C LEU A 19 8.47 5.02 0.23
N VAL A 20 8.47 5.75 -0.88
CA VAL A 20 9.01 7.11 -0.92
C VAL A 20 8.24 8.03 0.04
N VAL A 21 6.91 7.91 0.06
CA VAL A 21 6.08 8.69 0.98
C VAL A 21 6.44 8.37 2.42
N PHE A 22 6.55 7.09 2.78
CA PHE A 22 6.95 6.70 4.14
C PHE A 22 8.33 7.24 4.50
N LEU A 23 9.29 7.16 3.57
CA LEU A 23 10.64 7.65 3.84
C LEU A 23 10.66 9.16 4.04
N ALA A 24 9.81 9.90 3.32
CA ALA A 24 9.70 11.35 3.48
C ALA A 24 9.25 11.73 4.90
N PHE A 25 8.45 10.88 5.55
CA PHE A 25 7.96 11.12 6.90
C PHE A 25 8.66 10.26 7.95
N TYR A 26 9.72 9.52 7.56
CA TYR A 26 10.35 8.54 8.43
C TYR A 26 10.76 9.13 9.80
N ASN A 27 11.40 10.30 9.79
CA ASN A 27 11.88 10.92 11.02
C ASN A 27 10.75 11.47 11.88
N ARG A 28 9.56 11.62 11.33
CA ARG A 28 8.39 12.11 12.07
C ARG A 28 7.54 10.97 12.63
N LEU A 29 7.78 9.74 12.17
CA LEU A 29 7.01 8.60 12.63
C LEU A 29 7.59 8.08 13.95
N PRO A 30 6.72 7.63 14.89
CA PRO A 30 7.19 7.05 16.13
C PRO A 30 7.85 5.69 15.91
N ALA A 31 8.58 5.21 16.93
CA ALA A 31 9.23 3.90 16.85
C ALA A 31 8.23 2.76 16.67
N SER A 32 7.01 2.91 17.18
CA SER A 32 5.91 1.95 17.00
C SER A 32 4.73 2.65 16.39
N ILE A 33 4.15 2.05 15.33
CA ILE A 33 3.04 2.62 14.60
C ILE A 33 1.78 1.77 14.86
N PRO A 34 0.66 2.39 15.27
CA PRO A 34 -0.58 1.63 15.47
C PRO A 34 -1.11 1.13 14.12
N VAL A 35 -1.40 -0.16 14.04
CA VAL A 35 -1.87 -0.79 12.80
C VAL A 35 -3.22 -1.46 12.96
N HIS A 36 -3.72 -1.58 14.19
CA HIS A 36 -4.99 -2.21 14.46
C HIS A 36 -5.67 -1.53 15.64
N PHE A 37 -6.98 -1.33 15.54
CA PHE A 37 -7.77 -0.67 16.57
C PHE A 37 -8.92 -1.57 16.98
N ASP A 38 -9.33 -1.47 18.26
CA ASP A 38 -10.49 -2.21 18.74
C ASP A 38 -11.78 -1.43 18.40
N SER A 39 -12.91 -1.99 18.83
CA SER A 39 -14.22 -1.39 18.54
C SER A 39 -14.43 -0.04 19.20
N ALA A 40 -13.67 0.27 20.24
CA ALA A 40 -13.72 1.56 20.94
C ALA A 40 -12.78 2.60 20.32
N GLY A 41 -12.04 2.23 19.25
CA GLY A 41 -11.10 3.13 18.59
C GLY A 41 -9.76 3.24 19.30
N VAL A 42 -9.48 2.35 20.27
CA VAL A 42 -8.20 2.34 20.97
C VAL A 42 -7.22 1.42 20.25
N ALA A 43 -6.01 1.91 19.99
CA ALA A 43 -5.00 1.11 19.32
C ALA A 43 -4.60 -0.09 20.19
N ASN A 44 -4.68 -1.29 19.63
CA ASN A 44 -4.36 -2.52 20.37
C ASN A 44 -3.20 -3.32 19.76
N THR A 45 -2.72 -2.93 18.59
CA THR A 45 -1.58 -3.59 17.95
C THR A 45 -0.66 -2.53 17.38
N PHE A 46 0.63 -2.66 17.66
CA PHE A 46 1.65 -1.74 17.18
C PHE A 46 2.74 -2.55 16.48
N TRP A 47 3.22 -2.04 15.36
CA TRP A 47 4.36 -2.61 14.65
C TRP A 47 5.53 -1.65 14.68
N PRO A 48 6.78 -2.16 14.72
CA PRO A 48 7.94 -1.31 14.60
C PRO A 48 7.89 -0.45 13.35
N ARG A 49 8.40 0.78 13.45
CA ARG A 49 8.41 1.73 12.34
C ARG A 49 9.01 1.11 11.07
N ASN A 50 10.15 0.41 11.20
CA ASN A 50 10.81 -0.17 10.03
C ASN A 50 9.95 -1.23 9.36
N VAL A 51 9.22 -2.03 10.13
CA VAL A 51 8.32 -3.04 9.57
C VAL A 51 7.23 -2.38 8.72
N VAL A 52 6.65 -1.28 9.21
CA VAL A 52 5.61 -0.57 8.47
C VAL A 52 6.20 0.11 7.24
N VAL A 53 7.28 0.87 7.41
CA VAL A 53 7.86 1.67 6.32
C VAL A 53 8.33 0.80 5.16
N PHE A 54 8.92 -0.35 5.44
CA PHE A 54 9.44 -1.24 4.40
C PHE A 54 8.49 -2.39 4.07
N GLY A 55 7.76 -2.89 5.07
CA GLY A 55 6.87 -4.03 4.88
C GLY A 55 5.60 -3.70 4.13
N VAL A 56 4.97 -2.56 4.43
CA VAL A 56 3.70 -2.18 3.79
C VAL A 56 3.90 -1.96 2.28
N PRO A 57 4.88 -1.17 1.83
CA PRO A 57 5.08 -1.03 0.38
C PRO A 57 5.41 -2.34 -0.32
N VAL A 58 6.26 -3.18 0.30
CA VAL A 58 6.60 -4.49 -0.29
C VAL A 58 5.36 -5.35 -0.40
N ALA A 59 4.56 -5.42 0.66
CA ALA A 59 3.32 -6.19 0.64
C ALA A 59 2.36 -5.67 -0.44
N CYS A 60 2.24 -4.35 -0.56
CA CYS A 60 1.39 -3.74 -1.59
C CYS A 60 1.85 -4.09 -2.99
N VAL A 61 3.16 -4.06 -3.25
CA VAL A 61 3.71 -4.44 -4.56
C VAL A 61 3.40 -5.90 -4.86
N LEU A 62 3.62 -6.80 -3.91
CA LEU A 62 3.35 -8.22 -4.11
C LEU A 62 1.86 -8.47 -4.37
N LEU A 63 1.00 -7.88 -3.56
CA LEU A 63 -0.45 -8.02 -3.74
C LEU A 63 -0.91 -7.42 -5.07
N ASN A 64 -0.31 -6.30 -5.47
CA ASN A 64 -0.63 -5.69 -6.75
C ASN A 64 -0.24 -6.59 -7.92
N LEU A 65 0.92 -7.25 -7.86
CA LEU A 65 1.33 -8.17 -8.91
C LEU A 65 0.37 -9.36 -9.01
N ILE A 66 -0.02 -9.93 -7.86
CA ILE A 66 -0.99 -11.03 -7.82
C ILE A 66 -2.33 -10.57 -8.38
N SER A 67 -2.82 -9.43 -7.93
CA SER A 67 -4.08 -8.85 -8.40
C SER A 67 -4.03 -8.58 -9.90
N GLY A 68 -2.93 -7.98 -10.37
CA GLY A 68 -2.76 -7.69 -11.80
C GLY A 68 -2.80 -8.95 -12.65
N PHE A 69 -2.11 -10.00 -12.21
CA PHE A 69 -2.14 -11.28 -12.91
C PHE A 69 -3.57 -11.83 -12.96
N THR A 70 -4.28 -11.80 -11.83
CA THR A 70 -5.66 -12.29 -11.76
C THR A 70 -6.57 -11.49 -12.69
N VAL A 71 -6.45 -10.16 -12.69
CA VAL A 71 -7.26 -9.30 -13.56
C VAL A 71 -6.97 -9.59 -15.03
N SER A 72 -5.70 -9.84 -15.37
CA SER A 72 -5.32 -10.11 -16.77
C SER A 72 -5.94 -11.38 -17.33
N GLN A 73 -6.39 -12.29 -16.46
CA GLN A 73 -7.05 -13.53 -16.86
C GLN A 73 -8.54 -13.35 -17.10
N LYS A 74 -9.12 -12.20 -16.77
CA LYS A 74 -10.55 -11.95 -16.92
C LYS A 74 -10.84 -11.41 -18.31
N GLU A 75 -11.91 -11.92 -18.93
CA GLU A 75 -12.32 -11.47 -20.28
C GLU A 75 -12.80 -10.02 -20.30
N ASN A 76 -13.47 -9.60 -19.23
CA ASN A 76 -14.10 -8.28 -19.14
C ASN A 76 -13.32 -7.34 -18.23
N ALA A 77 -12.01 -7.54 -18.11
CA ALA A 77 -11.18 -6.70 -17.26
C ALA A 77 -11.12 -5.27 -17.82
N LYS A 78 -11.32 -4.30 -16.93
CA LYS A 78 -11.24 -2.88 -17.28
C LYS A 78 -9.93 -2.30 -16.74
N PRO A 79 -9.35 -1.28 -17.41
CA PRO A 79 -8.06 -0.73 -16.97
C PRO A 79 -8.03 -0.29 -15.51
N TYR A 80 -9.10 0.30 -14.99
CA TYR A 80 -9.10 0.78 -13.60
C TYR A 80 -8.90 -0.35 -12.60
N MET A 81 -9.25 -1.59 -12.96
CA MET A 81 -9.11 -2.73 -12.06
C MET A 81 -7.66 -3.01 -11.70
N TYR A 82 -6.71 -2.60 -12.55
CA TYR A 82 -5.29 -2.76 -12.26
C TYR A 82 -4.78 -1.77 -11.22
N TYR A 83 -5.51 -0.69 -10.98
CA TYR A 83 -5.08 0.40 -10.11
C TYR A 83 -5.72 0.37 -8.72
N ILE A 84 -6.64 -0.57 -8.47
CA ILE A 84 -7.34 -0.66 -7.19
C ILE A 84 -6.35 -0.82 -6.04
N MET A 85 -5.37 -1.72 -6.18
CA MET A 85 -4.38 -1.93 -5.12
C MET A 85 -3.50 -0.71 -4.90
N ALA A 86 -3.16 0.02 -5.97
CA ALA A 86 -2.38 1.25 -5.85
C ALA A 86 -3.16 2.30 -5.05
N VAL A 87 -4.44 2.47 -5.34
CA VAL A 87 -5.29 3.41 -4.60
C VAL A 87 -5.39 3.01 -3.14
N VAL A 88 -5.64 1.72 -2.88
CA VAL A 88 -5.71 1.20 -1.51
C VAL A 88 -4.39 1.43 -0.78
N ALA A 89 -3.25 1.20 -1.46
CA ALA A 89 -1.93 1.39 -0.88
C ALA A 89 -1.71 2.85 -0.46
N PHE A 90 -2.07 3.81 -1.32
CA PHE A 90 -1.90 5.22 -1.00
C PHE A 90 -2.82 5.66 0.14
N VAL A 91 -4.07 5.19 0.14
CA VAL A 91 -5.01 5.51 1.21
C VAL A 91 -4.51 4.94 2.53
N ALA A 92 -4.09 3.67 2.54
CA ALA A 92 -3.57 3.03 3.74
C ALA A 92 -2.30 3.74 4.25
N THR A 93 -1.39 4.10 3.32
CA THR A 93 -0.17 4.82 3.67
C THR A 93 -0.49 6.15 4.34
N GLY A 94 -1.41 6.93 3.75
CA GLY A 94 -1.82 8.21 4.30
C GLY A 94 -2.43 8.08 5.69
N ILE A 95 -3.30 7.09 5.88
CA ILE A 95 -3.94 6.83 7.16
C ILE A 95 -2.89 6.45 8.20
N MET A 96 -1.96 5.54 7.86
CA MET A 96 -0.94 5.09 8.80
C MET A 96 0.00 6.21 9.20
N ILE A 97 0.39 7.07 8.25
CA ILE A 97 1.23 8.23 8.55
C ILE A 97 0.47 9.20 9.47
N TYR A 98 -0.78 9.49 9.17
CA TYR A 98 -1.60 10.38 9.97
C TYR A 98 -1.71 9.87 11.41
N LEU A 99 -2.02 8.59 11.58
CA LEU A 99 -2.17 7.99 12.90
C LEU A 99 -0.85 7.94 13.65
N GLY A 100 0.25 7.72 12.94
CA GLY A 100 1.58 7.69 13.56
C GLY A 100 2.05 9.06 14.00
N MET A 101 1.62 10.12 13.34
CA MET A 101 2.02 11.49 13.66
C MET A 101 1.09 12.17 14.67
N LYS A 102 -0.04 11.55 14.96
CA LYS A 102 -1.07 12.13 15.81
C LYS A 102 -0.71 12.20 17.30
#